data_817ddee2083b93587659258066a9cb8f
#
_entry.id   817ddee2083b93587659258066a9cb8f
#
_cell.length_a   1.000
_cell.length_b   1.000
_cell.length_c   1.000
_cell.angle_alpha   90.00
_cell.angle_beta   90.00
_cell.angle_gamma   90.00
#
_symmetry.space_group_name_H-M   'P 1'
#
loop_
_entity.id
_entity.type
_entity.pdbx_description
1 polymer ?
#
loop_
_entity_poly.entity_id
_entity_poly.type
_entity_poly.pdbx_seq_one_letter_code
_entity_poly.pdbx_strand_id
1 'polypeptide(L)'
;KVFAFGVIGNDDNGKRFLNVLEEKSIHTDGIIIDEKRPTAVKRRVIAQNQQLLRLDWENKANITADVEDKILEKIKNNIDNIDAFILSDYDKGVLTARLSSEIIKLANENNKIVTVDPKPKNHMNYLGATSITPNRKEAMECLEVESFSDEEDLTAQMFKLKEKLHLNNLLLTRSEEGMTLFGNDEAETISTVAKEVYDVTGAGDTVISV
;
A
#
# COMPACT_ATOMS: atom_id res chain seq x y z
N LYS A 1 0.19 -18.67 0.75
CA LYS A 1 1.60 -18.33 1.02
C LYS A 1 1.79 -16.82 0.90
N VAL A 2 2.67 -16.25 1.73
CA VAL A 2 3.00 -14.83 1.67
C VAL A 2 4.49 -14.68 1.34
N PHE A 3 4.78 -13.83 0.36
CA PHE A 3 6.14 -13.44 -0.04
C PHE A 3 6.33 -11.96 0.29
N ALA A 4 7.31 -11.61 1.09
CA ALA A 4 7.64 -10.24 1.40
C ALA A 4 8.72 -9.71 0.47
N PHE A 5 8.45 -8.55 -0.16
CA PHE A 5 9.42 -7.82 -0.97
C PHE A 5 9.64 -6.43 -0.36
N GLY A 6 10.87 -6.01 -0.27
CA GLY A 6 11.18 -4.71 0.32
C GLY A 6 12.67 -4.54 0.59
N VAL A 7 13.00 -3.49 1.34
CA VAL A 7 14.38 -3.13 1.62
C VAL A 7 14.58 -2.88 3.10
N ILE A 8 15.62 -3.47 3.66
CA ILE A 8 16.07 -3.26 5.03
C ILE A 8 17.56 -2.87 5.04
N GLY A 9 18.03 -2.32 6.16
CA GLY A 9 19.44 -2.10 6.40
C GLY A 9 20.17 -3.35 6.90
N ASN A 10 21.50 -3.34 6.81
CA ASN A 10 22.34 -4.34 7.46
C ASN A 10 22.55 -3.96 8.94
N ASP A 11 21.48 -4.01 9.72
CA ASP A 11 21.48 -3.64 11.13
C ASP A 11 20.67 -4.65 11.98
N ASP A 12 20.73 -4.48 13.29
CA ASP A 12 20.05 -5.41 14.22
C ASP A 12 18.52 -5.36 14.08
N ASN A 13 17.95 -4.21 13.68
CA ASN A 13 16.52 -4.10 13.42
C ASN A 13 16.12 -4.89 12.16
N GLY A 14 16.96 -4.87 11.10
CA GLY A 14 16.76 -5.66 9.91
C GLY A 14 16.80 -7.16 10.21
N LYS A 15 17.80 -7.61 10.96
CA LYS A 15 17.89 -9.01 11.39
C LYS A 15 16.68 -9.44 12.20
N ARG A 16 16.26 -8.61 13.17
CA ARG A 16 15.09 -8.87 13.98
C ARG A 16 13.82 -8.94 13.13
N PHE A 17 13.69 -8.06 12.14
CA PHE A 17 12.55 -8.04 11.22
C PHE A 17 12.47 -9.34 10.42
N LEU A 18 13.59 -9.82 9.84
CA LEU A 18 13.63 -11.09 9.11
C LEU A 18 13.19 -12.25 10.01
N ASN A 19 13.74 -12.35 11.23
CA ASN A 19 13.35 -13.41 12.18
C ASN A 19 11.84 -13.42 12.46
N VAL A 20 11.22 -12.23 12.65
CA VAL A 20 9.78 -12.12 12.88
C VAL A 20 8.96 -12.59 11.67
N LEU A 21 9.41 -12.31 10.45
CA LEU A 21 8.75 -12.78 9.24
C LEU A 21 8.86 -14.32 9.11
N GLU A 22 10.03 -14.88 9.37
CA GLU A 22 10.28 -16.31 9.32
C GLU A 22 9.45 -17.08 10.37
N GLU A 23 9.35 -16.56 11.62
CA GLU A 23 8.48 -17.11 12.66
C GLU A 23 7.00 -17.16 12.22
N LYS A 24 6.59 -16.25 11.34
CA LYS A 24 5.23 -16.20 10.76
C LYS A 24 5.10 -16.98 9.45
N SER A 25 6.12 -17.73 9.06
CA SER A 25 6.16 -18.50 7.81
C SER A 25 5.98 -17.62 6.55
N ILE A 26 6.46 -16.37 6.60
CA ILE A 26 6.51 -15.45 5.47
C ILE A 26 7.84 -15.63 4.75
N HIS A 27 7.79 -15.81 3.44
CA HIS A 27 9.01 -15.94 2.61
C HIS A 27 9.72 -14.59 2.52
N THR A 28 11.01 -14.57 2.86
CA THR A 28 11.84 -13.36 2.96
C THR A 28 12.85 -13.21 1.82
N ASP A 29 12.87 -14.13 0.87
CA ASP A 29 13.82 -14.11 -0.27
C ASP A 29 13.73 -12.85 -1.13
N GLY A 30 12.60 -12.15 -1.08
CA GLY A 30 12.38 -10.86 -1.75
C GLY A 30 12.88 -9.64 -1.00
N ILE A 31 13.35 -9.80 0.24
CA ILE A 31 13.89 -8.69 1.04
C ILE A 31 15.35 -8.43 0.62
N ILE A 32 15.63 -7.20 0.22
CA ILE A 32 16.96 -6.75 -0.15
C ILE A 32 17.62 -6.03 1.03
N ILE A 33 18.84 -6.41 1.35
CA ILE A 33 19.67 -5.70 2.34
C ILE A 33 20.45 -4.60 1.63
N ASP A 34 20.20 -3.34 2.02
CA ASP A 34 20.91 -2.16 1.50
C ASP A 34 21.83 -1.60 2.59
N GLU A 35 23.14 -1.70 2.36
CA GLU A 35 24.19 -1.21 3.28
C GLU A 35 24.14 0.32 3.50
N LYS A 36 23.45 1.07 2.63
CA LYS A 36 23.46 2.53 2.60
C LYS A 36 22.23 3.15 3.29
N ARG A 37 21.30 2.32 3.76
CA ARG A 37 20.11 2.82 4.48
C ARG A 37 19.87 2.04 5.77
N PRO A 38 19.36 2.71 6.82
CA PRO A 38 18.94 2.00 8.02
C PRO A 38 17.62 1.27 7.76
N THR A 39 17.38 0.21 8.52
CA THR A 39 16.04 -0.36 8.63
C THR A 39 15.11 0.68 9.26
N ALA A 40 13.94 0.90 8.65
CA ALA A 40 12.96 1.86 9.16
C ALA A 40 12.43 1.43 10.53
N VAL A 41 12.54 2.31 11.51
CA VAL A 41 12.07 2.07 12.88
C VAL A 41 11.16 3.20 13.32
N LYS A 42 9.98 2.85 13.80
CA LYS A 42 9.04 3.77 14.43
C LYS A 42 8.88 3.40 15.91
N ARG A 43 9.37 4.25 16.79
CA ARG A 43 9.26 4.04 18.24
C ARG A 43 8.25 5.01 18.84
N ARG A 44 7.20 4.47 19.43
CA ARG A 44 6.22 5.25 20.19
C ARG A 44 6.57 5.23 21.67
N VAL A 45 6.67 6.40 22.26
CA VAL A 45 6.81 6.55 23.73
C VAL A 45 5.43 6.81 24.29
N ILE A 46 4.96 5.89 25.13
CA ILE A 46 3.63 5.93 25.72
C ILE A 46 3.79 6.03 27.25
N ALA A 47 3.06 6.94 27.88
CA ALA A 47 2.93 7.03 29.32
C ALA A 47 1.47 7.27 29.70
N GLN A 48 0.98 6.57 30.72
CA GLN A 48 -0.41 6.67 31.21
C GLN A 48 -1.45 6.56 30.08
N ASN A 49 -1.25 5.57 29.16
CA ASN A 49 -2.08 5.30 27.98
C ASN A 49 -2.13 6.46 26.94
N GLN A 50 -1.23 7.46 27.06
CA GLN A 50 -1.11 8.52 26.07
C GLN A 50 0.21 8.40 25.32
N GLN A 51 0.17 8.54 23.98
CA GLN A 51 1.36 8.64 23.17
C GLN A 51 1.98 10.03 23.37
N LEU A 52 3.13 10.09 24.05
CA LEU A 52 3.87 11.32 24.29
C LEU A 52 4.61 11.80 23.05
N LEU A 53 5.31 10.88 22.39
CA LEU A 53 6.04 11.21 21.17
C LEU A 53 6.26 9.98 20.30
N ARG A 54 6.55 10.19 19.00
CA ARG A 54 7.01 9.18 18.07
C ARG A 54 8.38 9.57 17.52
N LEU A 55 9.30 8.64 17.57
CA LEU A 55 10.63 8.76 16.99
C LEU A 55 10.70 7.90 15.75
N ASP A 56 10.98 8.51 14.60
CA ASP A 56 11.08 7.83 13.31
C ASP A 56 12.54 7.87 12.83
N TRP A 57 13.18 6.70 12.73
CA TRP A 57 14.47 6.52 12.06
C TRP A 57 14.21 5.90 10.70
N GLU A 58 14.37 6.66 9.65
CA GLU A 58 14.06 6.21 8.31
C GLU A 58 14.82 7.02 7.25
N ASN A 59 15.09 6.40 6.12
CA ASN A 59 15.56 7.08 4.91
C ASN A 59 14.41 7.12 3.91
N LYS A 60 14.03 8.34 3.47
CA LYS A 60 12.95 8.57 2.50
C LYS A 60 13.43 8.67 1.06
N ALA A 61 14.74 8.67 0.83
CA ALA A 61 15.27 8.69 -0.52
C ALA A 61 14.83 7.45 -1.30
N ASN A 62 14.62 7.61 -2.59
CA ASN A 62 14.34 6.48 -3.47
C ASN A 62 15.48 5.45 -3.41
N ILE A 63 15.12 4.18 -3.50
CA ILE A 63 16.10 3.11 -3.71
C ILE A 63 16.79 3.30 -5.06
N THR A 64 17.98 2.74 -5.18
CA THR A 64 18.75 2.81 -6.44
C THR A 64 18.19 1.85 -7.48
N ALA A 65 18.45 2.13 -8.76
CA ALA A 65 18.05 1.25 -9.86
C ALA A 65 18.55 -0.19 -9.69
N ASP A 66 19.76 -0.39 -9.14
CA ASP A 66 20.30 -1.72 -8.83
C ASP A 66 19.45 -2.47 -7.80
N VAL A 67 18.93 -1.77 -6.79
CA VAL A 67 18.03 -2.37 -5.79
C VAL A 67 16.67 -2.68 -6.39
N GLU A 68 16.13 -1.78 -7.23
CA GLU A 68 14.89 -2.04 -7.97
C GLU A 68 15.02 -3.28 -8.85
N ASP A 69 16.13 -3.40 -9.61
CA ASP A 69 16.37 -4.53 -10.48
C ASP A 69 16.43 -5.85 -9.70
N LYS A 70 17.07 -5.86 -8.52
CA LYS A 70 17.08 -7.03 -7.64
C LYS A 70 15.69 -7.42 -7.16
N ILE A 71 14.86 -6.45 -6.78
CA ILE A 71 13.47 -6.73 -6.38
C ILE A 71 12.69 -7.32 -7.56
N LEU A 72 12.77 -6.70 -8.74
CA LEU A 72 12.10 -7.18 -9.94
C LEU A 72 12.55 -8.58 -10.35
N GLU A 73 13.84 -8.89 -10.25
CA GLU A 73 14.35 -10.23 -10.50
C GLU A 73 13.76 -11.26 -9.53
N LYS A 74 13.71 -10.94 -8.23
CA LYS A 74 13.11 -11.81 -7.21
C LYS A 74 11.61 -12.04 -7.45
N ILE A 75 10.88 -11.00 -7.87
CA ILE A 75 9.47 -11.12 -8.24
C ILE A 75 9.32 -12.04 -9.46
N LYS A 76 10.08 -11.81 -10.53
CA LYS A 76 10.05 -12.64 -11.75
C LYS A 76 10.32 -14.11 -11.45
N ASN A 77 11.31 -14.40 -10.60
CA ASN A 77 11.66 -15.77 -10.22
C ASN A 77 10.56 -16.47 -9.39
N ASN A 78 9.62 -15.71 -8.82
CA ASN A 78 8.52 -16.24 -8.02
C ASN A 78 7.13 -16.04 -8.65
N ILE A 79 7.04 -15.50 -9.85
CA ILE A 79 5.77 -15.04 -10.47
C ILE A 79 4.72 -16.15 -10.55
N ASP A 80 5.14 -17.38 -10.84
CA ASP A 80 4.25 -18.54 -10.94
C ASP A 80 3.65 -18.96 -9.59
N ASN A 81 4.30 -18.57 -8.49
CA ASN A 81 3.85 -18.86 -7.11
C ASN A 81 3.04 -17.72 -6.49
N ILE A 82 2.87 -16.61 -7.20
CA ILE A 82 2.16 -15.41 -6.74
C ILE A 82 0.81 -15.36 -7.43
N ASP A 83 -0.27 -15.26 -6.66
CA ASP A 83 -1.64 -15.10 -7.18
C ASP A 83 -2.03 -13.62 -7.26
N ALA A 84 -1.57 -12.82 -6.29
CA ALA A 84 -1.88 -11.40 -6.20
C ALA A 84 -0.73 -10.61 -5.57
N PHE A 85 -0.66 -9.32 -5.89
CA PHE A 85 0.27 -8.36 -5.31
C PHE A 85 -0.47 -7.33 -4.46
N ILE A 86 0.10 -7.00 -3.31
CA ILE A 86 -0.29 -5.84 -2.51
C ILE A 86 0.89 -4.85 -2.54
N LEU A 87 0.67 -3.67 -3.10
CA LEU A 87 1.61 -2.56 -3.06
C LEU A 87 1.22 -1.61 -1.93
N SER A 88 1.92 -1.70 -0.79
CA SER A 88 1.67 -0.82 0.35
C SER A 88 2.66 0.34 0.32
N ASP A 89 2.21 1.53 -0.10
CA ASP A 89 3.05 2.71 -0.23
C ASP A 89 3.04 3.55 1.04
N TYR A 90 4.17 3.61 1.70
CA TYR A 90 4.40 4.49 2.87
C TYR A 90 5.20 5.75 2.52
N ASP A 91 5.46 5.99 1.23
CA ASP A 91 6.28 7.12 0.77
C ASP A 91 7.68 7.15 1.42
N LYS A 92 8.31 5.97 1.45
CA LYS A 92 9.65 5.80 2.02
C LYS A 92 10.68 5.39 0.97
N GLY A 93 10.40 5.70 -0.30
CA GLY A 93 11.32 5.55 -1.41
C GLY A 93 11.54 4.11 -1.89
N VAL A 94 10.78 3.12 -1.41
CA VAL A 94 10.85 1.75 -1.92
C VAL A 94 9.99 1.61 -3.17
N LEU A 95 8.72 1.99 -3.11
CA LEU A 95 7.83 2.02 -4.28
C LEU A 95 8.09 3.27 -5.11
N THR A 96 9.14 3.22 -5.92
CA THR A 96 9.44 4.27 -6.91
C THR A 96 8.47 4.21 -8.08
N ALA A 97 8.40 5.27 -8.89
CA ALA A 97 7.57 5.27 -10.10
C ALA A 97 7.93 4.10 -11.04
N ARG A 98 9.23 3.84 -11.24
CA ARG A 98 9.70 2.73 -12.07
C ARG A 98 9.31 1.39 -11.49
N LEU A 99 9.63 1.14 -10.21
CA LEU A 99 9.37 -0.15 -9.58
C LEU A 99 7.86 -0.48 -9.57
N SER A 100 7.01 0.49 -9.19
CA SER A 100 5.56 0.31 -9.19
C SER A 100 5.01 -0.01 -10.57
N SER A 101 5.42 0.76 -11.59
CA SER A 101 5.00 0.54 -12.98
C SER A 101 5.43 -0.83 -13.51
N GLU A 102 6.68 -1.23 -13.27
CA GLU A 102 7.18 -2.55 -13.73
C GLU A 102 6.49 -3.72 -13.02
N ILE A 103 6.18 -3.60 -11.71
CA ILE A 103 5.43 -4.63 -10.99
C ILE A 103 4.01 -4.76 -11.55
N ILE A 104 3.31 -3.63 -11.75
CA ILE A 104 1.94 -3.62 -12.31
C ILE A 104 1.93 -4.23 -13.72
N LYS A 105 2.88 -3.84 -14.56
CA LYS A 105 3.04 -4.40 -15.90
C LYS A 105 3.27 -5.91 -15.87
N LEU A 106 4.23 -6.36 -15.07
CA LEU A 106 4.56 -7.78 -14.92
C LEU A 106 3.35 -8.60 -14.42
N ALA A 107 2.63 -8.06 -13.45
CA ALA A 107 1.43 -8.69 -12.93
C ALA A 107 0.34 -8.83 -14.00
N ASN A 108 0.07 -7.76 -14.75
CA ASN A 108 -0.93 -7.75 -15.83
C ASN A 108 -0.56 -8.74 -16.97
N GLU A 109 0.72 -8.78 -17.36
CA GLU A 109 1.22 -9.75 -18.36
C GLU A 109 1.04 -11.21 -17.92
N ASN A 110 0.97 -11.46 -16.59
CA ASN A 110 0.78 -12.79 -16.02
C ASN A 110 -0.64 -13.01 -15.45
N ASN A 111 -1.60 -12.11 -15.74
CA ASN A 111 -2.99 -12.16 -15.26
C ASN A 111 -3.09 -12.24 -13.73
N LYS A 112 -2.22 -11.52 -13.01
CA LYS A 112 -2.22 -11.43 -11.54
C LYS A 112 -2.92 -10.16 -11.08
N ILE A 113 -3.57 -10.25 -9.93
CA ILE A 113 -4.24 -9.11 -9.29
C ILE A 113 -3.19 -8.19 -8.65
N VAL A 114 -3.39 -6.87 -8.77
CA VAL A 114 -2.58 -5.86 -8.07
C VAL A 114 -3.50 -4.93 -7.32
N THR A 115 -3.42 -4.92 -6.01
CA THR A 115 -4.09 -3.95 -5.16
C THR A 115 -3.07 -2.98 -4.56
N VAL A 116 -3.43 -1.72 -4.41
CA VAL A 116 -2.52 -0.69 -3.91
C VAL A 116 -3.14 0.09 -2.75
N ASP A 117 -2.42 0.15 -1.62
CA ASP A 117 -2.66 1.14 -0.57
C ASP A 117 -1.91 2.42 -0.96
N PRO A 118 -2.60 3.46 -1.48
CA PRO A 118 -1.95 4.51 -2.21
C PRO A 118 -1.39 5.62 -1.31
N LYS A 119 -0.32 6.28 -1.78
CA LYS A 119 0.02 7.64 -1.34
C LYS A 119 -0.40 8.64 -2.42
N PRO A 120 -1.20 9.66 -2.08
CA PRO A 120 -1.81 10.58 -3.06
C PRO A 120 -0.81 11.17 -4.03
N LYS A 121 0.35 11.64 -3.55
CA LYS A 121 1.38 12.24 -4.41
C LYS A 121 1.96 11.27 -5.44
N ASN A 122 1.83 9.96 -5.20
CA ASN A 122 2.36 8.89 -6.05
C ASN A 122 1.26 8.22 -6.89
N HIS A 123 0.01 8.72 -6.87
CA HIS A 123 -1.14 8.02 -7.45
C HIS A 123 -0.95 7.65 -8.92
N MET A 124 -0.26 8.48 -9.70
CA MET A 124 0.03 8.17 -11.11
C MET A 124 0.99 7.00 -11.31
N ASN A 125 1.74 6.59 -10.28
CA ASN A 125 2.60 5.41 -10.34
C ASN A 125 1.82 4.09 -10.32
N TYR A 126 0.52 4.15 -10.04
CA TYR A 126 -0.36 2.97 -9.91
C TYR A 126 -1.25 2.75 -11.14
N LEU A 127 -0.96 3.45 -12.23
CA LEU A 127 -1.67 3.32 -13.50
C LEU A 127 -1.77 1.85 -13.94
N GLY A 128 -2.98 1.37 -14.20
CA GLY A 128 -3.24 0.00 -14.62
C GLY A 128 -3.21 -1.05 -13.51
N ALA A 129 -3.17 -0.65 -12.24
CA ALA A 129 -3.41 -1.57 -11.13
C ALA A 129 -4.85 -2.12 -11.19
N THR A 130 -5.09 -3.28 -10.59
CA THR A 130 -6.45 -3.84 -10.51
C THR A 130 -7.34 -2.96 -9.64
N SER A 131 -6.84 -2.53 -8.48
CA SER A 131 -7.58 -1.69 -7.54
C SER A 131 -6.64 -0.82 -6.70
N ILE A 132 -7.19 0.29 -6.20
CA ILE A 132 -6.58 1.09 -5.13
C ILE A 132 -7.57 1.24 -3.97
N THR A 133 -7.04 1.46 -2.75
CA THR A 133 -7.86 1.56 -1.53
C THR A 133 -7.68 2.89 -0.79
N PRO A 134 -7.92 4.05 -1.42
CA PRO A 134 -7.75 5.34 -0.75
C PRO A 134 -8.81 5.53 0.35
N ASN A 135 -8.47 6.29 1.38
CA ASN A 135 -9.47 6.90 2.24
C ASN A 135 -9.99 8.22 1.60
N ARG A 136 -11.05 8.80 2.20
CA ARG A 136 -11.69 10.03 1.66
C ARG A 136 -10.69 11.18 1.48
N LYS A 137 -9.78 11.38 2.43
CA LYS A 137 -8.76 12.42 2.35
C LYS A 137 -7.76 12.14 1.23
N GLU A 138 -7.27 10.93 1.13
CA GLU A 138 -6.34 10.51 0.07
C GLU A 138 -6.98 10.64 -1.31
N ALA A 139 -8.26 10.29 -1.44
CA ALA A 139 -9.01 10.48 -2.70
C ALA A 139 -9.11 11.96 -3.10
N MET A 140 -9.42 12.86 -2.16
CA MET A 140 -9.42 14.31 -2.40
C MET A 140 -8.04 14.81 -2.85
N GLU A 141 -6.98 14.36 -2.19
CA GLU A 141 -5.60 14.72 -2.56
C GLU A 141 -5.22 14.21 -3.96
N CYS A 142 -5.61 12.98 -4.35
CA CYS A 142 -5.39 12.43 -5.70
C CYS A 142 -6.12 13.22 -6.79
N LEU A 143 -7.27 13.77 -6.46
CA LEU A 143 -8.12 14.55 -7.37
C LEU A 143 -7.81 16.05 -7.33
N GLU A 144 -6.98 16.50 -6.38
CA GLU A 144 -6.65 17.90 -6.16
C GLU A 144 -7.91 18.75 -5.87
N VAL A 145 -8.87 18.19 -5.09
CA VAL A 145 -10.08 18.88 -4.66
C VAL A 145 -10.07 19.12 -3.14
N GLU A 146 -10.70 20.21 -2.69
CA GLU A 146 -10.75 20.55 -1.26
C GLU A 146 -11.86 19.80 -0.52
N SER A 147 -12.96 19.49 -1.21
CA SER A 147 -14.10 18.74 -0.66
C SER A 147 -14.96 18.15 -1.77
N PHE A 148 -15.82 17.20 -1.42
CA PHE A 148 -16.95 16.77 -2.25
C PHE A 148 -18.19 17.51 -1.79
N SER A 149 -18.99 18.03 -2.74
CA SER A 149 -20.19 18.81 -2.43
C SER A 149 -21.30 17.95 -1.80
N ASP A 150 -21.45 16.73 -2.28
CA ASP A 150 -22.43 15.73 -1.87
C ASP A 150 -21.99 14.32 -2.28
N GLU A 151 -22.84 13.32 -2.08
CA GLU A 151 -22.55 11.91 -2.44
C GLU A 151 -22.56 11.66 -3.95
N GLU A 152 -23.31 12.44 -4.72
CA GLU A 152 -23.33 12.33 -6.18
C GLU A 152 -21.98 12.81 -6.76
N ASP A 153 -21.50 13.94 -6.28
CA ASP A 153 -20.18 14.47 -6.66
C ASP A 153 -19.06 13.52 -6.24
N LEU A 154 -19.08 13.02 -5.00
CA LEU A 154 -18.12 12.01 -4.54
C LEU A 154 -18.09 10.81 -5.50
N THR A 155 -19.26 10.27 -5.82
CA THR A 155 -19.40 9.11 -6.71
C THR A 155 -18.82 9.41 -8.11
N ALA A 156 -19.18 10.55 -8.69
CA ALA A 156 -18.68 10.97 -10.00
C ALA A 156 -17.15 11.15 -10.00
N GLN A 157 -16.60 11.76 -8.95
CA GLN A 157 -15.16 11.96 -8.82
C GLN A 157 -14.40 10.64 -8.62
N MET A 158 -14.97 9.65 -7.90
CA MET A 158 -14.35 8.34 -7.75
C MET A 158 -14.32 7.57 -9.08
N PHE A 159 -15.39 7.59 -9.86
CA PHE A 159 -15.36 7.01 -11.21
C PHE A 159 -14.33 7.70 -12.11
N LYS A 160 -14.24 9.03 -12.06
CA LYS A 160 -13.22 9.79 -12.79
C LYS A 160 -11.79 9.42 -12.37
N LEU A 161 -11.53 9.23 -11.07
CA LEU A 161 -10.22 8.77 -10.59
C LEU A 161 -9.92 7.35 -11.07
N LYS A 162 -10.90 6.45 -11.01
CA LYS A 162 -10.81 5.08 -11.50
C LYS A 162 -10.46 5.04 -12.99
N GLU A 163 -11.14 5.81 -13.81
CA GLU A 163 -10.86 5.93 -15.25
C GLU A 163 -9.46 6.52 -15.51
N LYS A 164 -9.12 7.61 -14.82
CA LYS A 164 -7.81 8.28 -14.93
C LYS A 164 -6.64 7.33 -14.69
N LEU A 165 -6.81 6.39 -13.76
CA LEU A 165 -5.79 5.41 -13.40
C LEU A 165 -5.94 4.06 -14.12
N HIS A 166 -6.93 3.91 -15.00
CA HIS A 166 -7.23 2.65 -15.71
C HIS A 166 -7.40 1.46 -14.76
N LEU A 167 -8.14 1.66 -13.66
CA LEU A 167 -8.39 0.62 -12.65
C LEU A 167 -9.61 -0.22 -13.04
N ASN A 168 -9.60 -1.51 -12.66
CA ASN A 168 -10.80 -2.33 -12.74
C ASN A 168 -11.82 -1.90 -11.67
N ASN A 169 -11.32 -1.67 -10.44
CA ASN A 169 -12.12 -1.27 -9.30
C ASN A 169 -11.42 -0.19 -8.48
N LEU A 170 -12.19 0.56 -7.67
CA LEU A 170 -11.67 1.45 -6.64
C LEU A 170 -12.46 1.21 -5.36
N LEU A 171 -11.79 0.98 -4.23
CA LEU A 171 -12.42 0.80 -2.93
C LEU A 171 -12.13 2.00 -2.04
N LEU A 172 -13.11 2.88 -1.87
CA LEU A 172 -13.01 4.04 -0.97
C LEU A 172 -13.31 3.62 0.46
N THR A 173 -12.35 3.81 1.38
CA THR A 173 -12.59 3.61 2.82
C THR A 173 -13.16 4.89 3.44
N ARG A 174 -14.21 4.75 4.28
CA ARG A 174 -15.05 5.86 4.75
C ARG A 174 -15.18 5.91 6.28
N SER A 175 -14.17 5.38 6.99
CA SER A 175 -14.15 5.31 8.46
C SER A 175 -15.40 4.62 9.03
N GLU A 176 -16.16 5.34 9.88
CA GLU A 176 -17.40 4.83 10.49
C GLU A 176 -18.54 4.56 9.50
N GLU A 177 -18.50 5.15 8.32
CA GLU A 177 -19.50 4.90 7.25
C GLU A 177 -19.25 3.58 6.52
N GLY A 178 -18.10 2.92 6.77
CA GLY A 178 -17.73 1.67 6.13
C GLY A 178 -16.86 1.88 4.89
N MET A 179 -17.25 1.32 3.75
CA MET A 179 -16.51 1.43 2.50
C MET A 179 -17.42 1.39 1.28
N THR A 180 -16.99 1.98 0.18
CA THR A 180 -17.72 1.96 -1.09
C THR A 180 -16.84 1.40 -2.19
N LEU A 181 -17.28 0.35 -2.85
CA LEU A 181 -16.65 -0.26 -4.02
C LEU A 181 -17.22 0.38 -5.30
N PHE A 182 -16.36 0.94 -6.12
CA PHE A 182 -16.68 1.45 -7.45
C PHE A 182 -16.25 0.42 -8.50
N GLY A 183 -17.22 -0.33 -9.01
CA GLY A 183 -17.05 -1.35 -10.05
C GLY A 183 -17.09 -0.77 -11.47
N ASN A 184 -17.64 -1.51 -12.44
CA ASN A 184 -17.71 -1.05 -13.82
C ASN A 184 -18.62 0.19 -13.97
N ASP A 185 -19.88 0.10 -13.55
CA ASP A 185 -20.86 1.19 -13.68
C ASP A 185 -21.66 1.41 -12.38
N GLU A 186 -21.37 0.67 -11.32
CA GLU A 186 -22.11 0.69 -10.07
C GLU A 186 -21.17 0.96 -8.89
N ALA A 187 -21.70 1.69 -7.91
CA ALA A 187 -21.08 1.91 -6.61
C ALA A 187 -21.87 1.13 -5.55
N GLU A 188 -21.20 0.23 -4.85
CA GLU A 188 -21.78 -0.56 -3.77
C GLU A 188 -21.19 -0.13 -2.43
N THR A 189 -22.05 0.29 -1.50
CA THR A 189 -21.62 0.70 -0.16
C THR A 189 -21.87 -0.41 0.84
N ILE A 190 -20.79 -0.79 1.54
CA ILE A 190 -20.78 -1.75 2.64
C ILE A 190 -20.66 -0.96 3.94
N SER A 191 -21.76 -0.90 4.71
CA SER A 191 -21.78 -0.20 5.98
C SER A 191 -20.96 -0.92 7.04
N THR A 192 -20.37 -0.16 7.97
CA THR A 192 -19.68 -0.77 9.11
C THR A 192 -20.64 -1.53 10.03
N VAL A 193 -20.19 -2.65 10.55
CA VAL A 193 -20.93 -3.46 11.53
C VAL A 193 -20.46 -3.15 12.96
N ALA A 194 -19.34 -2.43 13.11
CA ALA A 194 -18.75 -2.11 14.40
C ALA A 194 -19.61 -1.09 15.17
N LYS A 195 -20.02 -1.46 16.39
CA LYS A 195 -20.80 -0.58 17.28
C LYS A 195 -19.92 0.36 18.10
N GLU A 196 -18.68 -0.03 18.39
CA GLU A 196 -17.70 0.75 19.13
C GLU A 196 -16.32 0.48 18.53
N VAL A 197 -15.59 1.53 18.17
CA VAL A 197 -14.23 1.43 17.62
C VAL A 197 -13.26 2.06 18.63
N TYR A 198 -12.43 1.22 19.25
CA TYR A 198 -11.42 1.67 20.22
C TYR A 198 -10.09 2.04 19.56
N ASP A 199 -9.73 1.40 18.45
CA ASP A 199 -8.50 1.65 17.70
C ASP A 199 -8.71 1.29 16.22
N VAL A 200 -8.35 2.20 15.33
CA VAL A 200 -8.42 2.01 13.87
C VAL A 200 -7.06 1.72 13.25
N THR A 201 -6.03 1.52 14.09
CA THR A 201 -4.66 1.24 13.61
C THR A 201 -4.64 -0.06 12.81
N GLY A 202 -4.20 0.02 11.55
CA GLY A 202 -4.12 -1.14 10.66
C GLY A 202 -5.45 -1.55 10.00
N ALA A 203 -6.53 -0.77 10.16
CA ALA A 203 -7.80 -1.06 9.48
C ALA A 203 -7.64 -1.04 7.95
N GLY A 204 -6.93 -0.06 7.40
CA GLY A 204 -6.61 0.01 5.97
C GLY A 204 -5.79 -1.19 5.49
N ASP A 205 -4.71 -1.53 6.24
CA ASP A 205 -3.87 -2.70 5.94
C ASP A 205 -4.68 -4.01 5.95
N THR A 206 -5.68 -4.12 6.85
CA THR A 206 -6.58 -5.28 6.90
C THR A 206 -7.50 -5.32 5.69
N VAL A 207 -8.13 -4.19 5.35
CA VAL A 207 -9.06 -4.09 4.21
C VAL A 207 -8.39 -4.50 2.90
N ILE A 208 -7.16 -4.02 2.64
CA ILE A 208 -6.46 -4.35 1.39
C ILE A 208 -5.98 -5.81 1.35
N SER A 209 -5.85 -6.49 2.49
CA SER A 209 -5.31 -7.86 2.57
C SER A 209 -6.37 -8.95 2.52
N VAL A 210 -7.65 -8.58 2.50
CA VAL A 210 -8.81 -9.48 2.42
C VAL A 210 -9.40 -9.49 1.03
#